data_f0bc7054d745dd04363b7d6e6b437bdf
#
_entry.id   f0bc7054d745dd04363b7d6e6b437bdf
#
_cell.length_a   1.000
_cell.length_b   1.000
_cell.length_c   1.000
_cell.angle_alpha   90.00
_cell.angle_beta   90.00
_cell.angle_gamma   90.00
#
_symmetry.space_group_name_H-M   'P 1'
#
loop_
_entity.id
_entity.type
_entity.pdbx_description
1 polymer ?
#
loop_
_entity_poly.entity_id
_entity_poly.type
_entity_poly.pdbx_seq_one_letter_code
_entity_poly.pdbx_strand_id
1 'polypeptide(L)'
;ANGITSPNGLSGEEACQLCRFAGYSNKTSSFGLYEFNPNFDQNNQGAKQASQMIWYFIEGFANRKENDYPSENNSQFMKYYVKLESSAYEIVFWKSNYSNKWWMEVPQKGSELNKFIPCSYKDYENAMQDELPDKWMKIYSKLN
;
A
#
# COMPACT_ATOMS: atom_id res chain seq x y z
N ALA A 1 -1.83 30.25 11.10
CA ALA A 1 -1.46 29.40 12.22
C ALA A 1 -0.06 29.82 12.69
N ASN A 2 0.04 30.40 13.87
CA ASN A 2 1.35 30.66 14.50
C ASN A 2 1.85 29.42 15.26
N GLY A 3 1.63 28.25 14.70
CA GLY A 3 2.31 27.05 15.14
C GLY A 3 3.76 27.08 14.67
N ILE A 4 4.66 26.42 15.40
CA ILE A 4 6.03 26.21 14.97
C ILE A 4 5.96 25.46 13.63
N THR A 5 6.25 26.16 12.53
CA THR A 5 6.30 25.53 11.20
C THR A 5 7.51 24.61 11.16
N SER A 6 7.30 23.33 10.97
CA SER A 6 8.39 22.39 10.73
C SER A 6 9.01 22.69 9.36
N PRO A 7 10.34 22.82 9.25
CA PRO A 7 11.00 23.01 7.96
C PRO A 7 10.83 21.80 7.02
N ASN A 8 10.42 20.67 7.55
CA ASN A 8 10.20 19.40 6.82
C ASN A 8 8.70 19.05 6.70
N GLY A 9 7.83 20.06 6.65
CA GLY A 9 6.40 19.87 6.46
C GLY A 9 6.05 19.33 5.07
N LEU A 10 4.92 18.65 4.97
CA LEU A 10 4.33 18.25 3.69
C LEU A 10 3.76 19.48 2.96
N SER A 11 3.87 19.48 1.64
CA SER A 11 3.09 20.41 0.83
C SER A 11 1.60 20.08 0.92
N GLY A 12 0.73 21.03 0.58
CA GLY A 12 -0.71 20.80 0.58
C GLY A 12 -1.13 19.66 -0.35
N GLU A 13 -0.45 19.52 -1.48
CA GLU A 13 -0.70 18.43 -2.44
C GLU A 13 -0.30 17.07 -1.86
N GLU A 14 0.90 16.94 -1.30
CA GLU A 14 1.36 15.72 -0.64
C GLU A 14 0.44 15.30 0.49
N ALA A 15 -0.04 16.25 1.31
CA ALA A 15 -0.99 15.99 2.37
C ALA A 15 -2.31 15.44 1.83
N CYS A 16 -2.84 16.00 0.73
CA CYS A 16 -4.03 15.49 0.06
C CYS A 16 -3.83 14.09 -0.50
N GLN A 17 -2.70 13.81 -1.14
CA GLN A 17 -2.38 12.48 -1.67
C GLN A 17 -2.29 11.45 -0.54
N LEU A 18 -1.63 11.76 0.58
CA LEU A 18 -1.57 10.88 1.75
C LEU A 18 -2.96 10.59 2.33
N CYS A 19 -3.83 11.60 2.40
CA CYS A 19 -5.22 11.41 2.82
C CYS A 19 -5.96 10.45 1.89
N ARG A 20 -5.79 10.58 0.58
CA ARG A 20 -6.37 9.68 -0.42
C ARG A 20 -5.89 8.23 -0.22
N PHE A 21 -4.57 8.03 -0.08
CA PHE A 21 -4.02 6.70 0.17
C PHE A 21 -4.48 6.11 1.51
N ALA A 22 -4.58 6.93 2.56
CA ALA A 22 -5.18 6.50 3.82
C ALA A 22 -6.65 6.08 3.63
N GLY A 23 -7.40 6.82 2.81
CA GLY A 23 -8.75 6.46 2.40
C GLY A 23 -8.82 5.09 1.73
N TYR A 24 -7.93 4.78 0.79
CA TYR A 24 -7.89 3.47 0.12
C TYR A 24 -7.55 2.30 1.04
N SER A 25 -6.89 2.55 2.17
CA SER A 25 -6.43 1.49 3.06
C SER A 25 -7.56 0.88 3.87
N ASN A 26 -7.77 -0.43 3.74
CA ASN A 26 -8.74 -1.18 4.56
C ASN A 26 -8.35 -1.26 6.04
N LYS A 27 -7.12 -0.86 6.39
CA LYS A 27 -6.62 -0.82 7.77
C LYS A 27 -6.93 0.49 8.49
N THR A 28 -7.34 1.53 7.76
CA THR A 28 -7.67 2.83 8.33
C THR A 28 -9.12 2.81 8.80
N SER A 29 -9.34 2.90 10.10
CA SER A 29 -10.66 2.91 10.74
C SER A 29 -11.14 4.31 11.09
N SER A 30 -10.23 5.28 11.24
CA SER A 30 -10.58 6.65 11.60
C SER A 30 -9.62 7.64 10.93
N PHE A 31 -10.11 8.83 10.70
CA PHE A 31 -9.37 9.96 10.16
C PHE A 31 -9.76 11.22 10.93
N GLY A 32 -8.79 12.05 11.30
CA GLY A 32 -9.03 13.29 12.02
C GLY A 32 -7.98 14.33 11.70
N LEU A 33 -8.40 15.58 11.66
CA LEU A 33 -7.56 16.76 11.56
C LEU A 33 -7.60 17.50 12.88
N TYR A 34 -6.43 17.77 13.46
CA TYR A 34 -6.28 18.38 14.78
C TYR A 34 -5.50 19.69 14.68
N GLU A 35 -5.58 20.50 15.71
CA GLU A 35 -4.84 21.76 15.85
C GLU A 35 -5.23 22.85 14.80
N PHE A 36 -6.37 22.72 14.15
CA PHE A 36 -6.89 23.76 13.28
C PHE A 36 -7.55 24.86 14.14
N ASN A 37 -7.03 26.07 14.06
CA ASN A 37 -7.61 27.25 14.74
C ASN A 37 -8.07 28.29 13.71
N PRO A 38 -9.37 28.45 13.49
CA PRO A 38 -9.91 29.37 12.48
C PRO A 38 -9.58 30.84 12.75
N ASN A 39 -9.30 31.24 14.02
CA ASN A 39 -8.95 32.62 14.35
C ASN A 39 -7.57 33.06 13.80
N PHE A 40 -6.71 32.11 13.51
CA PHE A 40 -5.38 32.33 12.90
C PHE A 40 -5.32 31.99 11.42
N ASP A 41 -6.45 31.59 10.82
CA ASP A 41 -6.50 31.18 9.42
C ASP A 41 -6.73 32.39 8.50
N GLN A 42 -5.65 32.93 7.99
CA GLN A 42 -5.72 34.07 7.06
C GLN A 42 -6.29 33.63 5.71
N ASN A 43 -7.33 34.35 5.26
CA ASN A 43 -8.01 34.09 3.97
C ASN A 43 -8.59 32.68 3.84
N ASN A 44 -8.86 31.99 4.94
CA ASN A 44 -9.40 30.63 5.00
C ASN A 44 -8.54 29.59 4.23
N GLN A 45 -7.23 29.80 4.14
CA GLN A 45 -6.34 28.89 3.41
C GLN A 45 -6.23 27.53 4.12
N GLY A 46 -6.14 27.54 5.45
CA GLY A 46 -6.12 26.32 6.26
C GLY A 46 -7.44 25.56 6.16
N ALA A 47 -8.58 26.27 6.20
CA ALA A 47 -9.90 25.67 6.03
C ALA A 47 -10.08 25.03 4.66
N LYS A 48 -9.62 25.68 3.59
CA LYS A 48 -9.63 25.12 2.22
C LYS A 48 -8.78 23.87 2.13
N GLN A 49 -7.55 23.93 2.68
CA GLN A 49 -6.66 22.77 2.69
C GLN A 49 -7.25 21.60 3.48
N ALA A 50 -7.81 21.85 4.65
CA ALA A 50 -8.49 20.84 5.46
C ALA A 50 -9.68 20.20 4.71
N SER A 51 -10.49 21.02 4.03
CA SER A 51 -11.61 20.53 3.22
C SER A 51 -11.15 19.64 2.07
N GLN A 52 -10.04 20.00 1.39
CA GLN A 52 -9.46 19.17 0.34
C GLN A 52 -8.94 17.84 0.90
N MET A 53 -8.23 17.85 2.03
CA MET A 53 -7.75 16.63 2.67
C MET A 53 -8.90 15.69 3.04
N ILE A 54 -9.98 16.22 3.60
CA ILE A 54 -11.19 15.43 3.93
C ILE A 54 -11.80 14.86 2.65
N TRP A 55 -11.93 15.67 1.61
CA TRP A 55 -12.48 15.25 0.32
C TRP A 55 -11.66 14.08 -0.26
N TYR A 56 -10.33 14.21 -0.34
CA TYR A 56 -9.46 13.16 -0.86
C TYR A 56 -9.53 11.88 -0.02
N PHE A 57 -9.66 12.00 1.30
CA PHE A 57 -9.87 10.85 2.17
C PHE A 57 -11.19 10.13 1.86
N ILE A 58 -12.30 10.89 1.73
CA ILE A 58 -13.62 10.34 1.40
C ILE A 58 -13.61 9.69 0.02
N GLU A 59 -12.97 10.32 -0.96
CA GLU A 59 -12.82 9.76 -2.32
C GLU A 59 -12.04 8.44 -2.28
N GLY A 60 -10.92 8.39 -1.54
CA GLY A 60 -10.20 7.15 -1.32
C GLY A 60 -11.05 6.10 -0.63
N PHE A 61 -11.79 6.48 0.42
CA PHE A 61 -12.68 5.57 1.16
C PHE A 61 -13.80 5.01 0.27
N ALA A 62 -14.46 5.83 -0.51
CA ALA A 62 -15.53 5.42 -1.43
C ALA A 62 -15.03 4.45 -2.52
N ASN A 63 -13.75 4.55 -2.86
CA ASN A 63 -13.11 3.68 -3.85
C ASN A 63 -12.38 2.48 -3.20
N ARG A 64 -12.59 2.20 -1.91
CA ARG A 64 -12.11 0.96 -1.28
C ARG A 64 -12.72 -0.24 -1.98
N LYS A 65 -11.89 -1.25 -2.21
CA LYS A 65 -12.39 -2.57 -2.59
C LYS A 65 -12.06 -3.57 -1.49
N GLU A 66 -13.08 -4.24 -1.01
CA GLU A 66 -12.98 -5.21 0.08
C GLU A 66 -12.09 -6.41 -0.26
N ASN A 67 -11.94 -6.73 -1.54
CA ASN A 67 -11.27 -7.94 -2.00
C ASN A 67 -9.98 -7.68 -2.81
N ASP A 68 -9.21 -6.65 -2.46
CA ASP A 68 -7.91 -6.40 -3.08
C ASP A 68 -6.80 -7.25 -2.43
N TYR A 69 -7.11 -8.51 -2.18
CA TYR A 69 -6.21 -9.54 -1.68
C TYR A 69 -6.24 -10.74 -2.64
N PRO A 70 -5.09 -11.31 -3.01
CA PRO A 70 -5.05 -12.44 -3.92
C PRO A 70 -5.84 -13.63 -3.39
N SER A 71 -6.64 -14.22 -4.26
CA SER A 71 -7.29 -15.51 -4.04
C SER A 71 -7.29 -16.27 -5.35
N GLU A 72 -7.24 -17.59 -5.31
CA GLU A 72 -7.08 -18.46 -6.50
C GLU A 72 -8.15 -18.24 -7.57
N ASN A 73 -9.33 -17.82 -7.18
CA ASN A 73 -10.47 -17.61 -8.07
C ASN A 73 -10.66 -16.14 -8.51
N ASN A 74 -9.67 -15.27 -8.26
CA ASN A 74 -9.83 -13.85 -8.51
C ASN A 74 -9.18 -13.42 -9.84
N SER A 75 -9.98 -13.31 -10.91
CA SER A 75 -9.57 -12.83 -12.24
C SER A 75 -9.04 -11.38 -12.27
N GLN A 76 -9.08 -10.68 -11.11
CA GLN A 76 -8.60 -9.31 -10.97
C GLN A 76 -7.08 -9.21 -10.76
N PHE A 77 -6.38 -10.35 -10.71
CA PHE A 77 -4.94 -10.41 -10.52
C PHE A 77 -4.24 -11.03 -11.71
N MET A 78 -3.10 -10.45 -12.08
CA MET A 78 -2.14 -11.06 -12.99
C MET A 78 -1.06 -11.77 -12.19
N LYS A 79 -0.70 -12.97 -12.65
CA LYS A 79 0.37 -13.79 -12.06
C LYS A 79 1.62 -13.70 -12.91
N TYR A 80 2.76 -13.51 -12.27
CA TYR A 80 4.09 -13.53 -12.87
C TYR A 80 4.91 -14.59 -12.17
N TYR A 81 5.42 -15.55 -12.93
CA TYR A 81 6.25 -16.64 -12.44
C TYR A 81 7.71 -16.29 -12.69
N VAL A 82 8.50 -16.22 -11.63
CA VAL A 82 9.92 -15.92 -11.69
C VAL A 82 10.69 -17.09 -11.11
N LYS A 83 11.42 -17.81 -11.97
CA LYS A 83 12.32 -18.86 -11.57
C LYS A 83 13.70 -18.27 -11.35
N LEU A 84 14.24 -18.44 -10.14
CA LEU A 84 15.57 -18.00 -9.79
C LEU A 84 16.60 -19.05 -10.26
N GLU A 85 17.61 -18.62 -11.02
CA GLU A 85 18.65 -19.50 -11.54
C GLU A 85 19.65 -19.90 -10.45
N SER A 86 19.94 -18.98 -9.53
CA SER A 86 20.86 -19.18 -8.40
C SER A 86 20.29 -20.07 -7.31
N SER A 87 19.00 -20.33 -7.32
CA SER A 87 18.31 -21.14 -6.31
C SER A 87 17.23 -22.02 -6.96
N ALA A 88 16.82 -23.08 -6.27
CA ALA A 88 15.76 -23.96 -6.76
C ALA A 88 14.35 -23.37 -6.55
N TYR A 89 14.24 -22.08 -6.24
CA TYR A 89 12.97 -21.44 -5.93
C TYR A 89 12.31 -20.83 -7.16
N GLU A 90 11.00 -21.00 -7.23
CA GLU A 90 10.12 -20.27 -8.13
C GLU A 90 9.19 -19.39 -7.28
N ILE A 91 9.21 -18.09 -7.56
CA ILE A 91 8.38 -17.12 -6.84
C ILE A 91 7.25 -16.68 -7.74
N VAL A 92 6.03 -16.75 -7.25
CA VAL A 92 4.85 -16.25 -7.96
C VAL A 92 4.50 -14.88 -7.41
N PHE A 93 4.56 -13.88 -8.28
CA PHE A 93 4.11 -12.53 -8.00
C PHE A 93 2.70 -12.32 -8.52
N TRP A 94 1.89 -11.65 -7.72
CA TRP A 94 0.53 -11.31 -8.04
C TRP A 94 0.37 -9.81 -8.08
N LYS A 95 -0.13 -9.28 -9.18
CA LYS A 95 -0.42 -7.86 -9.35
C LYS A 95 -1.92 -7.65 -9.48
N SER A 96 -2.48 -6.76 -8.68
CA SER A 96 -3.86 -6.31 -8.86
C SER A 96 -3.97 -5.46 -10.11
N ASN A 97 -4.88 -5.83 -11.03
CA ASN A 97 -5.22 -5.03 -12.21
C ASN A 97 -5.92 -3.72 -11.84
N TYR A 98 -6.37 -3.62 -10.60
CA TYR A 98 -7.16 -2.50 -10.12
C TYR A 98 -6.35 -1.48 -9.32
N SER A 99 -5.66 -1.94 -8.26
CA SER A 99 -4.92 -1.06 -7.36
C SER A 99 -3.43 -0.95 -7.68
N ASN A 100 -2.94 -1.74 -8.64
CA ASN A 100 -1.52 -1.92 -8.94
C ASN A 100 -0.68 -2.41 -7.73
N LYS A 101 -1.30 -2.91 -6.68
CA LYS A 101 -0.60 -3.53 -5.57
C LYS A 101 -0.02 -4.87 -5.96
N TRP A 102 1.09 -5.22 -5.32
CA TRP A 102 1.82 -6.44 -5.58
C TRP A 102 1.90 -7.32 -4.34
N TRP A 103 1.85 -8.62 -4.56
CA TRP A 103 2.06 -9.65 -3.53
C TRP A 103 2.99 -10.73 -4.05
N MET A 104 3.71 -11.36 -3.13
CA MET A 104 4.44 -12.59 -3.38
C MET A 104 3.70 -13.75 -2.74
N GLU A 105 3.58 -14.84 -3.46
CA GLU A 105 3.04 -16.09 -2.96
C GLU A 105 4.14 -16.86 -2.24
N VAL A 106 3.86 -17.32 -1.03
CA VAL A 106 4.77 -18.12 -0.22
C VAL A 106 4.11 -19.47 0.05
N PRO A 107 4.66 -20.57 -0.50
CA PRO A 107 4.14 -21.90 -0.23
C PRO A 107 4.33 -22.27 1.23
N GLN A 108 3.33 -22.93 1.80
CA GLN A 108 3.33 -23.38 3.18
C GLN A 108 3.27 -24.91 3.21
N LYS A 109 4.26 -25.54 3.84
CA LYS A 109 4.33 -26.99 3.98
C LYS A 109 3.16 -27.51 4.80
N GLY A 110 2.47 -28.53 4.28
CA GLY A 110 1.32 -29.13 4.96
C GLY A 110 0.02 -28.32 4.90
N SER A 111 -0.05 -27.27 4.10
CA SER A 111 -1.27 -26.51 3.81
C SER A 111 -1.55 -26.51 2.31
N GLU A 112 -2.80 -26.66 1.93
CA GLU A 112 -3.23 -26.49 0.53
C GLU A 112 -3.30 -25.01 0.13
N LEU A 113 -3.27 -24.10 1.12
CA LEU A 113 -3.38 -22.65 0.89
C LEU A 113 -2.01 -21.98 1.06
N ASN A 114 -1.58 -21.32 0.01
CA ASN A 114 -0.38 -20.49 0.04
C ASN A 114 -0.66 -19.15 0.74
N LYS A 115 0.38 -18.59 1.33
CA LYS A 115 0.30 -17.29 2.00
C LYS A 115 0.74 -16.18 1.04
N PHE A 116 -0.03 -15.09 1.00
CA PHE A 116 0.32 -13.91 0.21
C PHE A 116 0.91 -12.84 1.11
N ILE A 117 2.07 -12.30 0.72
CA ILE A 117 2.73 -11.20 1.43
C ILE A 117 2.85 -9.98 0.51
N PRO A 118 2.54 -8.77 1.01
CA PRO A 118 2.64 -7.58 0.20
C PRO A 118 4.10 -7.28 -0.15
N CYS A 119 4.33 -6.91 -1.41
CA CYS A 119 5.63 -6.53 -1.93
C CYS A 119 5.54 -5.28 -2.81
N SER A 120 6.68 -4.80 -3.28
CA SER A 120 6.80 -3.71 -4.23
C SER A 120 7.10 -4.24 -5.64
N TYR A 121 6.91 -3.39 -6.65
CA TYR A 121 7.37 -3.68 -8.00
C TYR A 121 8.90 -3.92 -8.04
N LYS A 122 9.66 -3.21 -7.19
CA LYS A 122 11.10 -3.39 -7.09
C LYS A 122 11.50 -4.80 -6.60
N ASP A 123 10.71 -5.41 -5.72
CA ASP A 123 10.95 -6.80 -5.29
C ASP A 123 10.80 -7.77 -6.48
N TYR A 124 9.86 -7.48 -7.41
CA TYR A 124 9.72 -8.23 -8.66
C TYR A 124 10.91 -8.01 -9.61
N GLU A 125 11.34 -6.75 -9.82
CA GLU A 125 12.51 -6.42 -10.65
C GLU A 125 13.77 -7.10 -10.13
N ASN A 126 14.01 -7.09 -8.83
CA ASN A 126 15.15 -7.75 -8.20
C ASN A 126 15.09 -9.27 -8.42
N ALA A 127 13.91 -9.88 -8.28
CA ALA A 127 13.75 -11.32 -8.55
C ALA A 127 14.02 -11.66 -10.03
N MET A 128 13.65 -10.80 -10.98
CA MET A 128 13.97 -10.95 -12.39
C MET A 128 15.50 -10.87 -12.67
N GLN A 129 16.27 -10.26 -11.76
CA GLN A 129 17.74 -10.20 -11.78
C GLN A 129 18.38 -11.30 -10.93
N ASP A 130 17.64 -12.36 -10.62
CA ASP A 130 18.08 -13.50 -9.82
C ASP A 130 18.36 -13.18 -8.34
N GLU A 131 17.79 -12.08 -7.82
CA GLU A 131 17.89 -11.71 -6.40
C GLU A 131 16.67 -12.21 -5.62
N LEU A 132 16.90 -13.09 -4.64
CA LEU A 132 15.84 -13.62 -3.78
C LEU A 132 15.36 -12.55 -2.79
N PRO A 133 14.05 -12.15 -2.81
CA PRO A 133 13.56 -11.13 -1.89
C PRO A 133 13.64 -11.58 -0.42
N ASP A 134 14.31 -10.78 0.42
CA ASP A 134 14.50 -11.06 1.86
C ASP A 134 13.18 -11.32 2.61
N LYS A 135 12.12 -10.58 2.26
CA LYS A 135 10.80 -10.75 2.87
C LYS A 135 10.23 -12.12 2.60
N TRP A 136 10.39 -12.61 1.36
CA TRP A 136 9.91 -13.93 0.98
C TRP A 136 10.65 -15.02 1.75
N MET A 137 11.99 -14.96 1.79
CA MET A 137 12.81 -15.93 2.51
C MET A 137 12.50 -15.97 4.00
N LYS A 138 12.36 -14.79 4.65
CA LYS A 138 12.00 -14.69 6.07
C LYS A 138 10.66 -15.34 6.41
N ILE A 139 9.68 -15.22 5.52
CA ILE A 139 8.36 -15.83 5.75
C ILE A 139 8.40 -17.31 5.39
N TYR A 140 9.04 -17.68 4.29
CA TYR A 140 9.22 -19.06 3.88
C TYR A 140 9.88 -19.91 4.98
N SER A 141 10.98 -19.41 5.58
CA SER A 141 11.68 -20.10 6.68
C SER A 141 10.86 -20.23 7.98
N LYS A 142 9.83 -19.39 8.17
CA LYS A 142 8.92 -19.50 9.32
C LYS A 142 7.75 -20.46 9.08
N LEU A 143 7.42 -20.72 7.82
CA LEU A 143 6.27 -21.55 7.44
C LEU A 143 6.67 -22.99 7.11
N ASN A 144 7.95 -23.23 6.85
CA ASN A 144 8.52 -24.52 6.43
C ASN A 144 9.69 -24.94 7.30
#